data_6cac8d77733386500d69ae2533cd5afc
#
_entry.id   6cac8d77733386500d69ae2533cd5afc
#
_cell.length_a   1.000
_cell.length_b   1.000
_cell.length_c   1.000
_cell.angle_alpha   90.00
_cell.angle_beta   90.00
_cell.angle_gamma   90.00
#
_symmetry.space_group_name_H-M   'P 1'
#
loop_
_entity.id
_entity.type
_entity.pdbx_description
1 polymer ?
#
loop_
_entity_poly.entity_id
_entity_poly.type
_entity_poly.pdbx_seq_one_letter_code
_entity_poly.pdbx_strand_id
1 'polypeptide(L)'
;MNTSAKSEHTGNSGFKKEVLEWVKILLAAAAIAFVLNTFVIANSYIPSGSMENTIMTGDRIIGSRLSYAFGAQPQRGDIVLFDHKAEPGKDKTRLVKRIIGLPGETVDIRDNQIYINQSDTPLDEPYLP
;
A
#
# COMPACT_ATOMS: atom_id res chain seq x y z
N MET A 1 11.25 2.20 -76.14
CA MET A 1 11.00 1.30 -75.02
C MET A 1 11.66 1.94 -73.81
N ASN A 2 10.87 2.54 -73.00
CA ASN A 2 11.36 3.31 -71.84
C ASN A 2 10.69 2.77 -70.60
N THR A 3 11.41 1.95 -69.83
CA THR A 3 10.92 1.32 -68.60
C THR A 3 11.40 2.18 -67.42
N SER A 4 10.54 3.04 -66.92
CA SER A 4 10.80 3.87 -65.78
C SER A 4 10.63 3.04 -64.50
N ALA A 5 11.72 2.80 -63.81
CA ALA A 5 11.71 2.17 -62.51
C ALA A 5 11.19 3.15 -61.47
N LYS A 6 10.01 2.91 -60.94
CA LYS A 6 9.39 3.62 -59.81
C LYS A 6 10.01 3.07 -58.52
N SER A 7 10.94 3.81 -57.95
CA SER A 7 11.50 3.50 -56.64
C SER A 7 10.42 3.81 -55.55
N GLU A 8 9.96 2.75 -54.92
CA GLU A 8 9.05 2.87 -53.78
C GLU A 8 9.81 3.31 -52.51
N HIS A 9 9.59 4.55 -52.13
CA HIS A 9 10.02 5.15 -50.89
C HIS A 9 8.95 4.88 -49.80
N THR A 10 8.70 3.60 -49.47
CA THR A 10 7.61 3.24 -48.52
C THR A 10 8.11 2.80 -47.14
N GLY A 11 9.42 2.90 -46.81
CA GLY A 11 10.02 2.33 -45.60
C GLY A 11 9.92 3.17 -44.34
N ASN A 12 9.74 4.48 -44.42
CA ASN A 12 9.95 5.36 -43.25
C ASN A 12 8.65 5.80 -42.50
N SER A 13 7.51 5.77 -43.17
CA SER A 13 6.24 6.15 -42.57
C SER A 13 5.63 5.03 -41.68
N GLY A 14 5.86 3.77 -42.05
CA GLY A 14 5.43 2.60 -41.27
C GLY A 14 6.16 2.49 -39.95
N PHE A 15 7.49 2.55 -40.01
CA PHE A 15 8.34 2.49 -38.83
C PHE A 15 8.04 3.60 -37.81
N LYS A 16 7.85 4.85 -38.23
CA LYS A 16 7.48 5.95 -37.35
C LYS A 16 6.12 5.75 -36.68
N LYS A 17 5.14 5.20 -37.37
CA LYS A 17 3.83 4.87 -36.79
C LYS A 17 3.95 3.77 -35.75
N GLU A 18 4.70 2.73 -36.05
CA GLU A 18 4.94 1.63 -35.11
C GLU A 18 5.65 2.10 -33.85
N VAL A 19 6.72 2.87 -33.97
CA VAL A 19 7.41 3.48 -32.83
C VAL A 19 6.45 4.36 -32.00
N LEU A 20 5.60 5.15 -32.65
CA LEU A 20 4.63 6.00 -31.95
C LEU A 20 3.60 5.17 -31.15
N GLU A 21 3.14 4.04 -31.70
CA GLU A 21 2.25 3.12 -30.98
C GLU A 21 2.93 2.52 -29.74
N TRP A 22 4.18 2.06 -29.89
CA TRP A 22 4.95 1.59 -28.73
C TRP A 22 5.14 2.67 -27.66
N VAL A 23 5.45 3.90 -28.06
CA VAL A 23 5.59 5.04 -27.14
C VAL A 23 4.28 5.30 -26.39
N LYS A 24 3.13 5.27 -27.06
CA LYS A 24 1.82 5.42 -26.41
C LYS A 24 1.56 4.33 -25.37
N ILE A 25 1.86 3.07 -25.72
CA ILE A 25 1.70 1.93 -24.81
C ILE A 25 2.60 2.10 -23.57
N LEU A 26 3.86 2.46 -23.77
CA LEU A 26 4.80 2.69 -22.67
C LEU A 26 4.37 3.86 -21.78
N LEU A 27 3.90 4.96 -22.35
CA LEU A 27 3.38 6.09 -21.59
C LEU A 27 2.12 5.72 -20.79
N ALA A 28 1.21 4.96 -21.39
CA ALA A 28 0.02 4.48 -20.70
C ALA A 28 0.39 3.55 -19.54
N ALA A 29 1.31 2.61 -19.77
CA ALA A 29 1.80 1.70 -18.73
C ALA A 29 2.50 2.46 -17.59
N ALA A 30 3.33 3.45 -17.90
CA ALA A 30 3.99 4.29 -16.92
C ALA A 30 2.99 5.11 -16.11
N ALA A 31 1.97 5.67 -16.74
CA ALA A 31 0.90 6.41 -16.06
C ALA A 31 0.10 5.50 -15.11
N ILE A 32 -0.26 4.31 -15.54
CA ILE A 32 -0.96 3.32 -14.70
C ILE A 32 -0.08 2.92 -13.51
N ALA A 33 1.19 2.59 -13.76
CA ALA A 33 2.14 2.23 -12.70
C ALA A 33 2.33 3.37 -11.68
N PHE A 34 2.41 4.61 -12.15
CA PHE A 34 2.48 5.79 -11.30
C PHE A 34 1.25 5.94 -10.41
N VAL A 35 0.06 5.82 -10.98
CA VAL A 35 -1.21 5.90 -10.24
C VAL A 35 -1.29 4.78 -9.19
N LEU A 36 -1.00 3.54 -9.57
CA LEU A 36 -1.02 2.40 -8.64
C LEU A 36 -0.03 2.60 -7.48
N ASN A 37 1.20 2.99 -7.79
CA ASN A 37 2.22 3.18 -6.75
C ASN A 37 1.94 4.38 -5.83
N THR A 38 1.28 5.43 -6.35
CA THR A 38 1.00 6.64 -5.59
C THR A 38 -0.26 6.52 -4.74
N PHE A 39 -1.32 5.94 -5.29
CA PHE A 39 -2.65 5.97 -4.67
C PHE A 39 -3.08 4.64 -4.08
N VAL A 40 -2.55 3.51 -4.57
CA VAL A 40 -3.00 2.18 -4.16
C VAL A 40 -2.04 1.53 -3.18
N ILE A 41 -0.75 1.63 -3.42
CA ILE A 41 0.28 0.89 -2.70
C ILE A 41 0.97 1.78 -1.66
N ALA A 42 1.06 1.28 -0.42
CA ALA A 42 1.90 1.84 0.63
C ALA A 42 3.06 0.86 0.89
N ASN A 43 4.25 1.19 0.42
CA ASN A 43 5.45 0.44 0.75
C ASN A 43 6.07 1.03 2.03
N SER A 44 6.37 0.19 3.00
CA SER A 44 6.98 0.62 4.25
C SER A 44 8.03 -0.39 4.74
N TYR A 45 9.09 0.15 5.33
CA TYR A 45 10.10 -0.61 6.05
C TYR A 45 9.76 -0.60 7.55
N ILE A 46 9.97 -1.71 8.23
CA ILE A 46 9.66 -1.88 9.66
C ILE A 46 10.91 -1.63 10.51
N PRO A 47 11.00 -0.47 11.20
CA PRO A 47 12.19 -0.12 11.98
C PRO A 47 12.13 -0.66 13.42
N SER A 48 11.02 -1.22 13.89
CA SER A 48 10.84 -1.61 15.30
C SER A 48 10.15 -2.95 15.46
N GLY A 49 10.50 -3.68 16.52
CA GLY A 49 9.98 -5.00 16.84
C GLY A 49 8.61 -5.03 17.56
N SER A 50 7.86 -3.92 17.59
CA SER A 50 6.57 -3.86 18.32
C SER A 50 5.47 -4.76 17.77
N MET A 51 5.71 -5.41 16.62
CA MET A 51 4.81 -6.37 15.97
C MET A 51 5.53 -7.71 15.75
N GLU A 52 6.63 -7.97 16.47
CA GLU A 52 7.34 -9.25 16.43
C GLU A 52 6.39 -10.42 16.69
N ASN A 53 6.72 -11.57 16.16
CA ASN A 53 5.92 -12.77 15.91
C ASN A 53 4.96 -12.67 14.72
N THR A 54 4.49 -11.46 14.33
CA THR A 54 3.67 -11.28 13.12
C THR A 54 4.47 -10.61 12.01
N ILE A 55 5.23 -9.56 12.35
CA ILE A 55 6.05 -8.77 11.42
C ILE A 55 7.39 -8.49 12.09
N MET A 56 8.47 -8.91 11.45
CA MET A 56 9.81 -8.80 12.02
C MET A 56 10.43 -7.43 11.74
N THR A 57 11.34 -7.02 12.62
CA THR A 57 12.18 -5.84 12.35
C THR A 57 13.03 -6.09 11.10
N GLY A 58 13.04 -5.14 10.18
CA GLY A 58 13.73 -5.25 8.89
C GLY A 58 12.86 -5.70 7.74
N ASP A 59 11.64 -6.15 7.99
CA ASP A 59 10.71 -6.55 6.94
C ASP A 59 10.26 -5.35 6.09
N ARG A 60 9.96 -5.64 4.84
CA ARG A 60 9.24 -4.74 3.95
C ARG A 60 7.81 -5.19 3.79
N ILE A 61 6.89 -4.31 4.10
CA ILE A 61 5.46 -4.58 3.96
C ILE A 61 4.85 -3.72 2.86
N ILE A 62 3.86 -4.30 2.20
CA ILE A 62 3.04 -3.64 1.21
C ILE A 62 1.63 -3.55 1.78
N GLY A 63 1.20 -2.33 2.06
CA GLY A 63 -0.16 -2.04 2.49
C GLY A 63 -1.02 -1.50 1.36
N SER A 64 -2.33 -1.68 1.45
CA SER A 64 -3.29 -1.03 0.57
C SER A 64 -3.74 0.30 1.17
N ARG A 65 -3.66 1.37 0.38
CA ARG A 65 -4.23 2.68 0.75
C ARG A 65 -5.73 2.75 0.52
N LEU A 66 -6.25 1.84 -0.31
CA LEU A 66 -7.65 1.83 -0.69
C LEU A 66 -8.55 1.03 0.25
N SER A 67 -7.99 0.25 1.17
CA SER A 67 -8.75 -0.65 2.04
C SER A 67 -9.89 0.05 2.78
N TYR A 68 -9.68 1.31 3.17
CA TYR A 68 -10.69 2.11 3.87
C TYR A 68 -11.21 3.31 3.04
N ALA A 69 -10.76 3.46 1.79
CA ALA A 69 -11.11 4.62 0.95
C ALA A 69 -12.58 4.60 0.48
N PHE A 70 -13.20 3.43 0.40
CA PHE A 70 -14.56 3.24 -0.11
C PHE A 70 -15.59 2.99 1.00
N GLY A 71 -15.33 3.49 2.20
CA GLY A 71 -16.26 3.38 3.33
C GLY A 71 -16.20 2.08 4.12
N ALA A 72 -15.23 1.22 3.85
CA ALA A 72 -14.95 0.09 4.72
C ALA A 72 -14.49 0.58 6.09
N GLN A 73 -15.07 0.03 7.15
CA GLN A 73 -14.72 0.37 8.52
C GLN A 73 -13.55 -0.51 8.99
N PRO A 74 -12.57 0.08 9.70
CA PRO A 74 -11.52 -0.70 10.36
C PRO A 74 -12.12 -1.72 11.33
N GLN A 75 -11.61 -2.94 11.30
CA GLN A 75 -12.05 -4.02 12.18
C GLN A 75 -11.02 -4.31 13.26
N ARG A 76 -11.48 -4.90 14.37
CA ARG A 76 -10.58 -5.39 15.41
C ARG A 76 -9.67 -6.49 14.85
N GLY A 77 -8.38 -6.41 15.15
CA GLY A 77 -7.37 -7.32 14.62
C GLY A 77 -6.70 -6.85 13.34
N ASP A 78 -7.28 -5.86 12.63
CA ASP A 78 -6.64 -5.31 11.42
C ASP A 78 -5.26 -4.73 11.73
N ILE A 79 -4.31 -5.00 10.84
CA ILE A 79 -2.98 -4.38 10.89
C ILE A 79 -2.98 -3.14 10.00
N VAL A 80 -2.76 -2.00 10.61
CA VAL A 80 -2.82 -0.70 9.93
C VAL A 80 -1.47 0.00 9.91
N LEU A 81 -1.20 0.66 8.77
CA LEU A 81 -0.11 1.62 8.64
C LEU A 81 -0.65 3.03 8.77
N PHE A 82 -0.04 3.83 9.63
CA PHE A 82 -0.40 5.23 9.76
C PHE A 82 0.82 6.12 10.01
N ASP A 83 0.70 7.37 9.62
CA ASP A 83 1.73 8.37 9.85
C ASP A 83 1.51 9.03 11.21
N HIS A 84 2.45 8.86 12.12
CA HIS A 84 2.45 9.47 13.45
C HIS A 84 3.42 10.64 13.50
N LYS A 85 2.95 11.79 13.99
CA LYS A 85 3.78 12.94 14.36
C LYS A 85 3.94 12.95 15.87
N ALA A 86 5.10 12.55 16.36
CA ALA A 86 5.39 12.54 17.79
C ALA A 86 5.43 13.95 18.39
N GLU A 87 5.92 14.94 17.63
CA GLU A 87 6.07 16.32 18.09
C GLU A 87 5.91 17.31 16.93
N PRO A 88 5.49 18.56 17.20
CA PRO A 88 5.48 19.62 16.20
C PRO A 88 6.91 19.87 15.67
N GLY A 89 7.11 19.80 14.36
CA GLY A 89 8.40 20.07 13.72
C GLY A 89 9.29 18.85 13.49
N LYS A 90 8.94 17.66 13.98
CA LYS A 90 9.60 16.41 13.62
C LYS A 90 8.95 15.77 12.38
N ASP A 91 9.75 15.02 11.64
CA ASP A 91 9.26 14.25 10.50
C ASP A 91 8.22 13.21 10.95
N LYS A 92 7.29 12.94 10.04
CA LYS A 92 6.29 11.89 10.26
C LYS A 92 6.98 10.54 10.31
N THR A 93 6.74 9.80 11.38
CA THR A 93 7.18 8.41 11.49
C THR A 93 6.01 7.49 11.11
N ARG A 94 6.26 6.58 10.18
CA ARG A 94 5.27 5.58 9.80
C ARG A 94 5.29 4.43 10.79
N LEU A 95 4.14 4.15 11.37
CA LEU A 95 3.96 3.08 12.36
C LEU A 95 3.04 1.99 11.80
N VAL A 96 3.31 0.76 12.24
CA VAL A 96 2.47 -0.41 11.99
C VAL A 96 1.94 -0.87 13.33
N LYS A 97 0.62 -0.99 13.46
CA LYS A 97 -0.03 -1.43 14.71
C LYS A 97 -1.26 -2.25 14.38
N ARG A 98 -1.67 -3.08 15.36
CA ARG A 98 -2.92 -3.83 15.32
C ARG A 98 -4.02 -3.05 16.01
N ILE A 99 -5.21 -3.05 15.42
CA ILE A 99 -6.40 -2.43 16.01
C ILE A 99 -6.94 -3.36 17.10
N ILE A 100 -6.99 -2.87 18.32
CA ILE A 100 -7.53 -3.58 19.48
C ILE A 100 -8.89 -3.03 19.87
N GLY A 101 -9.02 -1.72 20.06
CA GLY A 101 -10.28 -1.06 20.36
C GLY A 101 -10.93 -0.45 19.14
N LEU A 102 -12.24 -0.52 19.06
CA LEU A 102 -13.05 0.14 18.03
C LEU A 102 -13.67 1.43 18.57
N PRO A 103 -14.14 2.33 17.70
CA PRO A 103 -14.78 3.57 18.13
C PRO A 103 -15.92 3.33 19.13
N GLY A 104 -15.88 4.07 20.25
CA GLY A 104 -16.88 3.97 21.32
C GLY A 104 -16.64 2.84 22.33
N GLU A 105 -15.60 2.05 22.17
CA GLU A 105 -15.25 1.00 23.12
C GLU A 105 -14.26 1.49 24.18
N THR A 106 -14.35 0.89 25.35
CA THR A 106 -13.36 1.03 26.44
C THR A 106 -12.43 -0.17 26.39
N VAL A 107 -11.12 0.09 26.38
CA VAL A 107 -10.10 -0.95 26.43
C VAL A 107 -9.45 -0.94 27.81
N ASP A 108 -9.54 -2.03 28.52
CA ASP A 108 -8.95 -2.26 29.83
C ASP A 108 -7.83 -3.29 29.73
N ILE A 109 -6.72 -3.07 30.45
CA ILE A 109 -5.63 -4.01 30.55
C ILE A 109 -5.49 -4.43 32.01
N ARG A 110 -5.75 -5.71 32.28
CA ARG A 110 -5.66 -6.30 33.62
C ARG A 110 -4.90 -7.63 33.52
N ASP A 111 -3.93 -7.85 34.40
CA ASP A 111 -3.15 -9.08 34.45
C ASP A 111 -2.57 -9.51 33.10
N ASN A 112 -2.05 -8.54 32.33
CA ASN A 112 -1.49 -8.72 31.00
C ASN A 112 -2.49 -9.25 29.95
N GLN A 113 -3.80 -9.10 30.21
CA GLN A 113 -4.88 -9.45 29.29
C GLN A 113 -5.71 -8.21 28.96
N ILE A 114 -6.28 -8.19 27.75
CA ILE A 114 -7.12 -7.08 27.27
C ILE A 114 -8.59 -7.44 27.43
N TYR A 115 -9.35 -6.49 27.97
CA TYR A 115 -10.79 -6.57 28.13
C TYR A 115 -11.46 -5.42 27.39
N ILE A 116 -12.57 -5.69 26.73
CA ILE A 116 -13.33 -4.71 25.97
C ILE A 116 -14.66 -4.45 26.67
N ASN A 117 -15.01 -3.18 26.83
CA ASN A 117 -16.27 -2.72 27.44
C ASN A 117 -16.55 -3.34 28.81
N GLN A 118 -15.50 -3.45 29.66
CA GLN A 118 -15.60 -4.04 31.00
C GLN A 118 -16.10 -5.50 31.00
N SER A 119 -15.87 -6.24 29.91
CA SER A 119 -16.18 -7.67 29.83
C SER A 119 -15.47 -8.45 30.95
N ASP A 120 -16.07 -9.52 31.41
CA ASP A 120 -15.44 -10.46 32.36
C ASP A 120 -14.53 -11.47 31.65
N THR A 121 -14.64 -11.59 30.33
CA THR A 121 -13.78 -12.45 29.51
C THR A 121 -12.76 -11.63 28.76
N PRO A 122 -11.47 -12.03 28.82
CA PRO A 122 -10.43 -11.35 28.05
C PRO A 122 -10.63 -11.52 26.55
N LEU A 123 -10.06 -10.58 25.79
CA LEU A 123 -9.97 -10.69 24.35
C LEU A 123 -9.08 -11.87 23.99
N ASP A 124 -9.53 -12.71 23.04
CA ASP A 124 -8.70 -13.76 22.48
C ASP A 124 -7.65 -13.17 21.53
N GLU A 125 -6.38 -13.38 21.86
CA GLU A 125 -5.22 -12.81 21.14
C GLU A 125 -4.27 -13.92 20.66
N PRO A 126 -4.68 -14.76 19.71
CA PRO A 126 -3.92 -15.94 19.27
C PRO A 126 -2.58 -15.59 18.59
N TYR A 127 -2.31 -14.33 18.35
CA TYR A 127 -1.08 -13.79 17.75
C TYR A 127 -0.01 -13.43 18.80
N LEU A 128 -0.34 -13.46 20.08
CA LEU A 128 0.64 -13.33 21.16
C LEU A 128 1.32 -14.67 21.44
N PRO A 129 2.60 -14.66 21.92
CA PRO A 129 3.33 -15.87 22.24
C PRO A 129 2.76 -16.58 23.47
#